data_dcf63db178f0e9109d69db8c815f3d03
#
_entry.id   dcf63db178f0e9109d69db8c815f3d03
#
_cell.length_a   1.000
_cell.length_b   1.000
_cell.length_c   1.000
_cell.angle_alpha   90.00
_cell.angle_beta   90.00
_cell.angle_gamma   90.00
#
_symmetry.space_group_name_H-M   'P 1'
#
loop_
_entity.id
_entity.type
_entity.pdbx_description
1 polymer ?
#
loop_
_entity_poly.entity_id
_entity_poly.type
_entity_poly.pdbx_seq_one_letter_code
_entity_poly.pdbx_strand_id
1 'polypeptide(L)'
;MIRFIKEKEVKYIGIVVIILLIIFKFFNTPYNFYSILNWNYEKRMEQNYGFCKNESWGFYNYVIQKFNLNGKEISMINGEGHTTLENLFDIKKSKNNNSNYILLTNHQSENDNNIYDGKYKFLKKYKIIYRKNNCYLLELND
;
A
#
# COMPACT_ATOMS: atom_id res chain seq x y z
N MET A 1 14.07 42.87 32.55
CA MET A 1 15.50 42.52 32.63
C MET A 1 15.83 41.60 31.47
N ILE A 2 16.20 42.18 30.30
CA ILE A 2 16.60 41.43 29.12
C ILE A 2 18.06 41.05 29.33
N ARG A 3 18.32 39.74 29.60
CA ARG A 3 19.69 39.23 29.63
C ARG A 3 20.27 39.30 28.21
N PHE A 4 21.34 40.06 28.05
CA PHE A 4 22.16 40.02 26.85
C PHE A 4 22.69 38.59 26.66
N ILE A 5 22.08 37.84 25.75
CA ILE A 5 22.59 36.56 25.31
C ILE A 5 23.96 36.80 24.70
N LYS A 6 25.02 36.19 25.23
CA LYS A 6 26.39 36.39 24.73
C LYS A 6 26.44 35.99 23.24
N GLU A 7 27.14 36.73 22.43
CA GLU A 7 27.23 36.52 20.95
C GLU A 7 27.59 35.08 20.57
N LYS A 8 28.37 34.39 21.37
CA LYS A 8 28.68 32.97 21.19
C LYS A 8 27.44 32.06 21.33
N GLU A 9 26.56 32.35 22.29
CA GLU A 9 25.34 31.55 22.51
C GLU A 9 24.37 31.71 21.35
N VAL A 10 24.27 32.92 20.76
CA VAL A 10 23.45 33.15 19.58
C VAL A 10 23.94 32.32 18.37
N LYS A 11 25.25 32.25 18.15
CA LYS A 11 25.83 31.43 17.09
C LYS A 11 25.54 29.95 17.27
N TYR A 12 25.66 29.41 18.50
CA TYR A 12 25.32 27.99 18.75
C TYR A 12 23.83 27.70 18.53
N ILE A 13 22.95 28.57 18.98
CA ILE A 13 21.50 28.45 18.76
C ILE A 13 21.24 28.46 17.26
N GLY A 14 21.85 29.36 16.50
CA GLY A 14 21.71 29.39 15.02
C GLY A 14 22.12 28.09 14.34
N ILE A 15 23.25 27.52 14.75
CA ILE A 15 23.73 26.23 14.20
C ILE A 15 22.74 25.10 14.54
N VAL A 16 22.25 25.02 15.77
CA VAL A 16 21.28 24.01 16.19
C VAL A 16 19.98 24.13 15.38
N VAL A 17 19.47 25.35 15.17
CA VAL A 17 18.27 25.58 14.35
C VAL A 17 18.48 25.12 12.90
N ILE A 18 19.64 25.42 12.31
CA ILE A 18 19.96 24.98 10.94
C ILE A 18 19.99 23.45 10.86
N ILE A 19 20.64 22.79 11.81
CA ILE A 19 20.69 21.31 11.87
C ILE A 19 19.29 20.73 11.99
N LEU A 20 18.43 21.29 12.85
CA LEU A 20 17.04 20.85 12.99
C LEU A 20 16.24 21.03 11.69
N LEU A 21 16.41 22.15 11.00
CA LEU A 21 15.74 22.38 9.70
C LEU A 21 16.20 21.37 8.63
N ILE A 22 17.49 21.03 8.61
CA ILE A 22 18.03 19.99 7.70
C ILE A 22 17.40 18.63 8.02
N ILE A 23 17.36 18.25 9.31
CA ILE A 23 16.76 17.01 9.78
C ILE A 23 15.27 16.97 9.39
N PHE A 24 14.52 18.02 9.68
CA PHE A 24 13.11 18.10 9.34
C PHE A 24 12.85 17.96 7.84
N LYS A 25 13.69 18.57 7.00
CA LYS A 25 13.60 18.45 5.54
C LYS A 25 13.95 17.04 5.09
N PHE A 26 15.03 16.44 5.61
CA PHE A 26 15.51 15.12 5.20
C PHE A 26 14.50 14.01 5.53
N PHE A 27 13.91 14.06 6.71
CA PHE A 27 12.92 13.05 7.15
C PHE A 27 11.47 13.38 6.78
N ASN A 28 11.20 14.42 5.97
CA ASN A 28 9.84 14.88 5.66
C ASN A 28 8.95 15.03 6.91
N THR A 29 9.54 15.38 8.04
CA THR A 29 8.89 15.43 9.35
C THR A 29 7.60 16.26 9.36
N PRO A 30 7.52 17.46 8.75
CA PRO A 30 6.28 18.24 8.71
C PRO A 30 5.14 17.51 7.99
N TYR A 31 5.45 16.85 6.87
CA TYR A 31 4.46 16.07 6.13
C TYR A 31 3.97 14.86 6.91
N ASN A 32 4.89 14.10 7.50
CA ASN A 32 4.55 12.95 8.32
C ASN A 32 3.71 13.33 9.53
N PHE A 33 4.08 14.43 10.22
CA PHE A 33 3.31 14.96 11.34
C PHE A 33 1.90 15.40 10.91
N TYR A 34 1.79 16.15 9.81
CA TYR A 34 0.51 16.53 9.24
C TYR A 34 -0.36 15.31 8.90
N SER A 35 0.22 14.28 8.28
CA SER A 35 -0.51 13.05 7.92
C SER A 35 -0.99 12.28 9.14
N ILE A 36 -0.21 12.25 10.22
CA ILE A 36 -0.60 11.60 11.48
C ILE A 36 -1.80 12.32 12.11
N LEU A 37 -1.82 13.64 12.09
CA LEU A 37 -2.90 14.43 12.69
C LEU A 37 -4.19 14.46 11.89
N ASN A 38 -4.09 14.48 10.55
CA ASN A 38 -5.22 14.75 9.66
C ASN A 38 -5.74 13.52 8.91
N TRP A 39 -4.97 12.44 8.84
CA TRP A 39 -5.38 11.25 8.10
C TRP A 39 -5.70 10.10 9.05
N ASN A 40 -6.81 9.42 8.77
CA ASN A 40 -7.13 8.18 9.44
C ASN A 40 -6.13 7.07 9.06
N TYR A 41 -6.16 5.97 9.81
CA TYR A 41 -5.27 4.83 9.59
C TYR A 41 -5.31 4.32 8.15
N GLU A 42 -6.50 4.14 7.58
CA GLU A 42 -6.69 3.61 6.23
C GLU A 42 -6.04 4.48 5.17
N LYS A 43 -6.22 5.79 5.24
CA LYS A 43 -5.61 6.73 4.31
C LYS A 43 -4.09 6.73 4.39
N ARG A 44 -3.52 6.60 5.59
CA ARG A 44 -2.06 6.48 5.76
C ARG A 44 -1.53 5.19 5.17
N MET A 45 -2.24 4.07 5.37
CA MET A 45 -1.88 2.78 4.81
C MET A 45 -1.96 2.80 3.28
N GLU A 46 -3.01 3.40 2.70
CA GLU A 46 -3.12 3.56 1.25
C GLU A 46 -2.00 4.44 0.67
N GLN A 47 -1.61 5.51 1.38
CA GLN A 47 -0.52 6.38 0.96
C GLN A 47 0.83 5.65 0.95
N ASN A 48 1.10 4.81 1.94
CA ASN A 48 2.36 4.10 2.08
C ASN A 48 2.44 2.87 1.16
N TYR A 49 1.36 2.10 1.06
CA TYR A 49 1.31 0.81 0.36
C TYR A 49 0.53 0.86 -0.96
N GLY A 50 0.04 2.04 -1.33
CA GLY A 50 -0.67 2.30 -2.58
C GLY A 50 -2.09 1.72 -2.65
N PHE A 51 -2.88 2.23 -3.60
CA PHE A 51 -4.19 1.65 -3.92
C PHE A 51 -4.02 0.42 -4.82
N CYS A 52 -3.47 0.60 -6.03
CA CYS A 52 -3.15 -0.48 -7.00
C CYS A 52 -1.66 -0.47 -7.38
N LYS A 53 -0.79 0.08 -6.54
CA LYS A 53 0.65 0.14 -6.71
C LYS A 53 1.31 -0.45 -5.47
N ASN A 54 2.59 -0.72 -5.55
CA ASN A 54 3.35 -1.32 -4.47
C ASN A 54 2.65 -2.59 -3.95
N GLU A 55 2.33 -2.66 -2.67
CA GLU A 55 1.67 -3.78 -2.00
C GLU A 55 0.15 -3.78 -2.14
N SER A 56 -0.44 -2.69 -2.69
CA SER A 56 -1.87 -2.57 -3.02
C SER A 56 -2.84 -2.68 -1.83
N TRP A 57 -2.45 -2.13 -0.68
CA TRP A 57 -3.29 -2.11 0.53
C TRP A 57 -4.68 -1.49 0.28
N GLY A 58 -4.73 -0.35 -0.42
CA GLY A 58 -6.00 0.34 -0.66
C GLY A 58 -7.00 -0.51 -1.43
N PHE A 59 -6.55 -1.24 -2.46
CA PHE A 59 -7.42 -2.14 -3.21
C PHE A 59 -7.87 -3.34 -2.38
N TYR A 60 -6.95 -3.97 -1.63
CA TYR A 60 -7.28 -5.05 -0.72
C TYR A 60 -8.37 -4.64 0.26
N ASN A 61 -8.16 -3.55 1.03
CA ASN A 61 -9.11 -3.06 2.01
C ASN A 61 -10.47 -2.72 1.40
N TYR A 62 -10.45 -2.06 0.22
CA TYR A 62 -11.67 -1.72 -0.50
C TYR A 62 -12.50 -2.95 -0.90
N VAL A 63 -11.87 -4.00 -1.47
CA VAL A 63 -12.63 -5.19 -1.90
C VAL A 63 -13.10 -6.03 -0.72
N ILE A 64 -12.31 -6.13 0.36
CA ILE A 64 -12.72 -6.82 1.58
C ILE A 64 -14.01 -6.22 2.14
N GLN A 65 -14.08 -4.90 2.23
CA GLN A 65 -15.26 -4.21 2.74
C GLN A 65 -16.43 -4.30 1.76
N LYS A 66 -16.20 -4.01 0.48
CA LYS A 66 -17.27 -3.96 -0.53
C LYS A 66 -17.93 -5.31 -0.77
N PHE A 67 -17.17 -6.40 -0.77
CA PHE A 67 -17.67 -7.76 -1.07
C PHE A 67 -17.82 -8.62 0.20
N ASN A 68 -17.65 -8.03 1.38
CA ASN A 68 -17.76 -8.70 2.69
C ASN A 68 -16.91 -9.99 2.75
N LEU A 69 -15.65 -9.86 2.35
CA LEU A 69 -14.71 -10.99 2.29
C LEU A 69 -13.91 -11.20 3.59
N ASN A 70 -14.32 -10.57 4.68
CA ASN A 70 -13.67 -10.72 5.98
C ASN A 70 -13.63 -12.20 6.40
N GLY A 71 -12.44 -12.67 6.74
CA GLY A 71 -12.23 -14.06 7.18
C GLY A 71 -12.24 -15.13 6.08
N LYS A 72 -12.46 -14.73 4.81
CA LYS A 72 -12.32 -15.64 3.66
C LYS A 72 -10.84 -15.77 3.26
N GLU A 73 -10.50 -16.95 2.72
CA GLU A 73 -9.16 -17.17 2.16
C GLU A 73 -9.06 -16.49 0.80
N ILE A 74 -8.11 -15.57 0.70
CA ILE A 74 -7.84 -14.79 -0.51
C ILE A 74 -6.38 -14.96 -0.85
N SER A 75 -6.08 -15.38 -2.07
CA SER A 75 -4.70 -15.37 -2.57
C SER A 75 -4.40 -14.05 -3.25
N MET A 76 -3.20 -13.52 -3.02
CA MET A 76 -2.76 -12.28 -3.65
C MET A 76 -1.61 -12.55 -4.62
N ILE A 77 -1.72 -11.95 -5.81
CA ILE A 77 -0.71 -12.01 -6.86
C ILE A 77 -0.34 -10.58 -7.25
N ASN A 78 0.92 -10.23 -7.11
CA ASN A 78 1.42 -8.94 -7.53
C ASN A 78 2.14 -9.06 -8.88
N GLY A 79 1.62 -8.37 -9.91
CA GLY A 79 2.14 -8.44 -11.27
C GLY A 79 3.56 -7.89 -11.43
N GLU A 80 3.93 -6.90 -10.65
CA GLU A 80 5.26 -6.26 -10.66
C GLU A 80 6.28 -6.96 -9.74
N GLY A 81 5.89 -8.03 -9.06
CA GLY A 81 6.79 -8.79 -8.20
C GLY A 81 7.09 -8.13 -6.85
N HIS A 82 6.38 -7.07 -6.48
CA HIS A 82 6.45 -6.51 -5.13
C HIS A 82 5.96 -7.53 -4.10
N THR A 83 6.41 -7.35 -2.86
CA THR A 83 5.93 -8.13 -1.73
C THR A 83 4.41 -8.02 -1.61
N THR A 84 3.73 -9.13 -1.45
CA THR A 84 2.27 -9.12 -1.24
C THR A 84 1.93 -8.81 0.21
N LEU A 85 0.73 -8.30 0.45
CA LEU A 85 0.22 -8.02 1.79
C LEU A 85 0.17 -9.25 2.68
N GLU A 86 0.00 -10.44 2.08
CA GLU A 86 0.03 -11.72 2.78
C GLU A 86 1.33 -11.91 3.59
N ASN A 87 2.45 -11.46 3.03
CA ASN A 87 3.75 -11.56 3.66
C ASN A 87 4.02 -10.45 4.68
N LEU A 88 3.33 -9.31 4.55
CA LEU A 88 3.52 -8.14 5.42
C LEU A 88 2.62 -8.16 6.67
N PHE A 89 1.40 -8.70 6.55
CA PHE A 89 0.37 -8.58 7.58
C PHE A 89 -0.17 -9.91 8.09
N ASP A 90 0.54 -11.02 7.84
CA ASP A 90 0.14 -12.36 8.27
C ASP A 90 -1.33 -12.71 7.91
N ILE A 91 -1.76 -12.20 6.74
CA ILE A 91 -3.08 -12.51 6.19
C ILE A 91 -3.11 -14.01 5.89
N LYS A 92 -4.16 -14.69 6.31
CA LYS A 92 -4.33 -16.13 6.08
C LYS A 92 -4.08 -16.49 4.62
N LYS A 93 -2.91 -17.04 4.37
CA LYS A 93 -2.53 -17.54 3.05
C LYS A 93 -3.25 -18.83 2.76
N SER A 94 -3.94 -18.92 1.63
CA SER A 94 -4.38 -20.23 1.15
C SER A 94 -3.14 -21.08 0.86
N LYS A 95 -2.97 -22.17 1.61
CA LYS A 95 -1.83 -23.10 1.46
C LYS A 95 -1.80 -23.78 0.08
N ASN A 96 -2.91 -23.78 -0.61
CA ASN A 96 -3.07 -24.31 -1.96
C ASN A 96 -3.52 -23.20 -2.89
N ASN A 97 -3.03 -23.16 -4.13
CA ASN A 97 -3.44 -22.22 -5.18
C ASN A 97 -4.94 -22.35 -5.60
N ASN A 98 -5.80 -22.84 -4.73
CA ASN A 98 -7.21 -23.08 -4.88
C ASN A 98 -8.08 -22.21 -3.96
N SER A 99 -7.65 -20.99 -3.69
CA SER A 99 -8.50 -20.02 -2.98
C SER A 99 -9.71 -19.66 -3.84
N ASN A 100 -10.86 -19.48 -3.21
CA ASN A 100 -12.09 -19.06 -3.89
C ASN A 100 -11.95 -17.66 -4.50
N TYR A 101 -11.07 -16.84 -3.95
CA TYR A 101 -10.83 -15.47 -4.41
C TYR A 101 -9.34 -15.23 -4.65
N ILE A 102 -9.06 -14.52 -5.76
CA ILE A 102 -7.71 -14.04 -6.07
C ILE A 102 -7.74 -12.53 -6.26
N LEU A 103 -6.82 -11.84 -5.61
CA LEU A 103 -6.49 -10.45 -5.90
C LEU A 103 -5.27 -10.41 -6.80
N LEU A 104 -5.47 -9.99 -8.04
CA LEU A 104 -4.39 -9.70 -8.97
C LEU A 104 -4.15 -8.19 -8.96
N THR A 105 -2.97 -7.77 -8.54
CA THR A 105 -2.61 -6.34 -8.40
C THR A 105 -1.42 -6.00 -9.27
N ASN A 106 -1.26 -4.73 -9.62
CA ASN A 106 -0.16 -4.21 -10.45
C ASN A 106 -0.02 -4.97 -11.79
N HIS A 107 -1.12 -5.43 -12.35
CA HIS A 107 -1.09 -6.13 -13.64
C HIS A 107 -1.26 -5.13 -14.78
N GLN A 108 -0.18 -4.89 -15.51
CA GLN A 108 -0.19 -4.08 -16.72
C GLN A 108 -0.67 -4.95 -17.91
N SER A 109 -1.96 -4.98 -18.12
CA SER A 109 -2.54 -5.60 -19.32
C SER A 109 -3.10 -4.50 -20.22
N GLU A 110 -2.67 -4.44 -21.45
CA GLU A 110 -3.25 -3.54 -22.46
C GLU A 110 -4.68 -3.92 -22.82
N ASN A 111 -5.04 -5.21 -22.68
CA ASN A 111 -6.37 -5.74 -22.94
C ASN A 111 -6.81 -6.70 -21.82
N ASP A 112 -8.09 -6.66 -21.42
CA ASP A 112 -8.65 -7.52 -20.38
C ASP A 112 -8.49 -9.02 -20.65
N ASN A 113 -8.45 -9.41 -21.92
CA ASN A 113 -8.26 -10.79 -22.33
C ASN A 113 -6.86 -11.34 -22.04
N ASN A 114 -5.88 -10.47 -21.82
CA ASN A 114 -4.48 -10.85 -21.61
C ASN A 114 -4.13 -11.23 -20.16
N ILE A 115 -5.02 -11.00 -19.19
CA ILE A 115 -4.76 -11.46 -17.81
C ILE A 115 -4.65 -12.98 -17.70
N TYR A 116 -5.19 -13.71 -18.66
CA TYR A 116 -5.19 -15.17 -18.69
C TYR A 116 -4.02 -15.75 -19.49
N ASP A 117 -3.13 -14.91 -20.01
CA ASP A 117 -2.02 -15.37 -20.85
C ASP A 117 -0.70 -15.55 -20.07
N GLY A 118 0.22 -16.27 -20.66
CA GLY A 118 1.57 -16.48 -20.10
C GLY A 118 1.54 -17.18 -18.73
N LYS A 119 2.20 -16.56 -17.75
CA LYS A 119 2.34 -17.11 -16.38
C LYS A 119 1.03 -17.19 -15.61
N TYR A 120 -0.01 -16.52 -16.06
CA TYR A 120 -1.32 -16.45 -15.39
C TYR A 120 -2.39 -17.36 -16.03
N LYS A 121 -2.01 -18.33 -16.87
CA LYS A 121 -2.95 -19.28 -17.49
C LYS A 121 -3.88 -19.99 -16.49
N PHE A 122 -3.40 -20.23 -15.28
CA PHE A 122 -4.21 -20.85 -14.23
C PHE A 122 -5.40 -20.00 -13.78
N LEU A 123 -5.38 -18.68 -14.06
CA LEU A 123 -6.50 -17.78 -13.77
C LEU A 123 -7.70 -18.00 -14.70
N LYS A 124 -7.57 -18.78 -15.79
CA LYS A 124 -8.71 -19.09 -16.69
C LYS A 124 -9.89 -19.77 -16.00
N LYS A 125 -9.66 -20.41 -14.85
CA LYS A 125 -10.71 -20.99 -14.02
C LYS A 125 -11.43 -19.98 -13.11
N TYR A 126 -11.03 -18.70 -13.15
CA TYR A 126 -11.62 -17.63 -12.38
C TYR A 126 -12.34 -16.64 -13.28
N LYS A 127 -13.45 -16.08 -12.81
CA LYS A 127 -14.13 -14.92 -13.44
C LYS A 127 -13.72 -13.61 -12.76
N ILE A 128 -13.64 -12.55 -13.52
CA ILE A 128 -13.43 -11.20 -12.99
C ILE A 128 -14.75 -10.71 -12.41
N ILE A 129 -14.81 -10.48 -11.10
CA ILE A 129 -15.98 -9.90 -10.44
C ILE A 129 -15.84 -8.39 -10.18
N TYR A 130 -14.61 -7.89 -10.12
CA TYR A 130 -14.37 -6.47 -9.97
C TYR A 130 -13.00 -6.06 -10.53
N ARG A 131 -12.98 -4.89 -11.16
CA ARG A 131 -11.74 -4.25 -11.67
C ARG A 131 -11.72 -2.79 -11.28
N LYS A 132 -10.55 -2.31 -10.90
CA LYS A 132 -10.25 -0.88 -10.77
C LYS A 132 -8.79 -0.64 -11.09
N ASN A 133 -8.52 0.22 -12.07
CA ASN A 133 -7.16 0.42 -12.60
C ASN A 133 -6.53 -0.92 -13.02
N ASN A 134 -5.31 -1.20 -12.57
CA ASN A 134 -4.55 -2.43 -12.83
C ASN A 134 -4.74 -3.50 -11.75
N CYS A 135 -5.87 -3.47 -11.03
CA CYS A 135 -6.20 -4.41 -9.98
C CYS A 135 -7.51 -5.12 -10.28
N TYR A 136 -7.53 -6.43 -10.02
CA TYR A 136 -8.64 -7.31 -10.32
C TYR A 136 -8.98 -8.15 -9.08
N LEU A 137 -10.26 -8.29 -8.79
CA LEU A 137 -10.79 -9.32 -7.92
C LEU A 137 -11.39 -10.42 -8.78
N LEU A 138 -10.89 -11.61 -8.59
CA LEU A 138 -11.28 -12.81 -9.34
C LEU A 138 -11.93 -13.81 -8.38
N GLU A 139 -12.96 -14.49 -8.84
CA GLU A 139 -13.66 -15.56 -8.12
C GLU A 139 -13.60 -16.85 -8.92
N LEU A 140 -13.39 -17.97 -8.24
CA LEU A 140 -13.37 -19.28 -8.87
C LEU A 140 -14.71 -19.53 -9.59
N ASN A 141 -14.65 -19.99 -10.83
CA ASN A 141 -15.85 -20.47 -11.52
C ASN A 141 -16.26 -21.81 -10.92
N ASP A 142 -17.50 -21.89 -10.45
CA ASP A 142 -18.13 -23.16 -10.02
C ASP A 142 -18.32 -24.10 -11.21
#